data_216d4ae9d17647a1cfbfb759e44cbac2
#
_entry.id   216d4ae9d17647a1cfbfb759e44cbac2
#
_cell.length_a   1.000
_cell.length_b   1.000
_cell.length_c   1.000
_cell.angle_alpha   90.00
_cell.angle_beta   90.00
_cell.angle_gamma   90.00
#
_symmetry.space_group_name_H-M   'P 1'
#
loop_
_entity.id
_entity.type
_entity.pdbx_description
1 polymer ?
#
loop_
_entity_poly.entity_id
_entity_poly.type
_entity_poly.pdbx_seq_one_letter_code
_entity_poly.pdbx_strand_id
1 'polypeptide(L)'
;AYATRIETQRFAAEIEQVRAERAEQLIRDTFEANQDWDEVQYAIQQVGNLYGWRVVLENKSGMVVADSHQFVRNAQGLFETLNDRFVTPNRFSKRPVYVNNQLIGHLFVDERPNKQERPLSMKDFYPGSIERLLQDGAPNTINQKQSEIRATQIPSQATEDLVAEVLEYVDPPLSNLQSAFQRSLVIAGAAAGLAGLLIVTIFTREALAPIRGLTAAAGKLGTGDLRQRVPESGSDDIGDLARTFNTMASDLELAGQQRKQLTADVAHELRTPLTNIQGYLEAIKDGLVDADEETIDTLHDQTTHLATLIEDLRILAVADAGALTLQKIQGTPVTTIEDAVTTFSQRARDREIELSVSSSKTALTMDFDQTRLRQIITNLVENALTNTPNHGTIHIDIRNSAEDLKISITDSGVGISKENLPRIFDQFYRVDGSRSTITGGAGLGLTIVKKLTEAHNGSIDVSSELGQGTTFTVSLPIGNS
;
A
#
# COMPACT_ATOMS: atom_id res chain seq x y z
N ALA A 1 -10.96 -9.66 -28.08
CA ALA A 1 -11.72 -10.95 -28.05
C ALA A 1 -10.85 -12.16 -28.38
N TYR A 2 -9.92 -12.10 -29.39
CA TYR A 2 -9.07 -13.25 -29.76
C TYR A 2 -7.91 -13.44 -28.75
N ALA A 3 -7.27 -12.39 -28.30
CA ALA A 3 -6.20 -12.45 -27.28
C ALA A 3 -6.72 -12.94 -25.92
N THR A 4 -7.90 -12.50 -25.49
CA THR A 4 -8.54 -12.94 -24.24
C THR A 4 -8.90 -14.43 -24.26
N ARG A 5 -9.22 -14.98 -25.42
CA ARG A 5 -9.55 -16.39 -25.56
C ARG A 5 -8.31 -17.30 -25.47
N ILE A 6 -7.17 -16.83 -25.95
CA ILE A 6 -5.88 -17.56 -25.85
C ILE A 6 -5.36 -17.52 -24.40
N GLU A 7 -5.46 -16.39 -23.72
CA GLU A 7 -5.07 -16.26 -22.31
C GLU A 7 -5.95 -17.11 -21.38
N THR A 8 -7.28 -17.12 -21.60
CA THR A 8 -8.18 -17.98 -20.82
C THR A 8 -7.91 -19.47 -21.08
N GLN A 9 -7.56 -19.87 -22.30
CA GLN A 9 -7.19 -21.26 -22.59
C GLN A 9 -5.84 -21.65 -21.96
N ARG A 10 -4.84 -20.76 -21.95
CA ARG A 10 -3.57 -20.98 -21.26
C ARG A 10 -3.76 -21.10 -19.76
N PHE A 11 -4.52 -20.20 -19.17
CA PHE A 11 -4.80 -20.22 -17.74
C PHE A 11 -5.60 -21.46 -17.30
N ALA A 12 -6.56 -21.91 -18.10
CA ALA A 12 -7.29 -23.15 -17.86
C ALA A 12 -6.36 -24.38 -17.91
N ALA A 13 -5.46 -24.45 -18.88
CA ALA A 13 -4.49 -25.55 -19.01
C ALA A 13 -3.48 -25.56 -17.84
N GLU A 14 -3.07 -24.40 -17.37
CA GLU A 14 -2.15 -24.25 -16.24
C GLU A 14 -2.78 -24.70 -14.91
N ILE A 15 -4.06 -24.37 -14.68
CA ILE A 15 -4.84 -24.86 -13.53
C ILE A 15 -5.01 -26.39 -13.58
N GLU A 16 -5.32 -26.95 -14.75
CA GLU A 16 -5.49 -28.40 -14.92
C GLU A 16 -4.17 -29.14 -14.70
N GLN A 17 -3.06 -28.59 -15.13
CA GLN A 17 -1.74 -29.16 -14.86
C GLN A 17 -1.42 -29.18 -13.35
N VAL A 18 -1.66 -28.10 -12.62
CA VAL A 18 -1.44 -28.01 -11.15
C VAL A 18 -2.35 -29.00 -10.41
N ARG A 19 -3.59 -29.19 -10.86
CA ARG A 19 -4.51 -30.16 -10.29
C ARG A 19 -4.04 -31.60 -10.48
N ALA A 20 -3.54 -31.91 -11.69
CA ALA A 20 -3.02 -33.23 -12.01
C ALA A 20 -1.74 -33.56 -11.23
N GLU A 21 -0.85 -32.60 -11.02
CA GLU A 21 0.35 -32.75 -10.19
C GLU A 21 -0.02 -33.00 -8.72
N ARG A 22 -1.02 -32.28 -8.18
CA ARG A 22 -1.53 -32.52 -6.83
C ARG A 22 -2.19 -33.89 -6.66
N ALA A 23 -2.94 -34.33 -7.66
CA ALA A 23 -3.55 -35.66 -7.65
C ALA A 23 -2.47 -36.75 -7.64
N GLU A 24 -1.44 -36.62 -8.45
CA GLU A 24 -0.28 -37.54 -8.50
C GLU A 24 0.45 -37.55 -7.15
N GLN A 25 0.67 -36.39 -6.54
CA GLN A 25 1.32 -36.28 -5.24
C GLN A 25 0.51 -36.98 -4.14
N LEU A 26 -0.81 -36.76 -4.09
CA LEU A 26 -1.68 -37.41 -3.10
C LEU A 26 -1.64 -38.94 -3.21
N ILE A 27 -1.66 -39.48 -4.43
CA ILE A 27 -1.59 -40.90 -4.69
C ILE A 27 -0.22 -41.47 -4.25
N ARG A 28 0.85 -40.74 -4.53
CA ARG A 28 2.21 -41.08 -4.12
C ARG A 28 2.33 -41.16 -2.61
N ASP A 29 1.92 -40.08 -1.92
CA ASP A 29 2.01 -39.96 -0.47
C ASP A 29 1.18 -41.06 0.24
N THR A 30 -0.02 -41.37 -0.33
CA THR A 30 -0.88 -42.44 0.21
C THR A 30 -0.25 -43.82 0.06
N PHE A 31 0.37 -44.09 -1.09
CA PHE A 31 1.05 -45.36 -1.36
C PHE A 31 2.34 -45.51 -0.54
N GLU A 32 3.11 -44.44 -0.37
CA GLU A 32 4.32 -44.42 0.48
C GLU A 32 3.99 -44.72 1.94
N ALA A 33 2.88 -44.14 2.44
CA ALA A 33 2.49 -44.31 3.84
C ALA A 33 2.02 -45.73 4.18
N ASN A 34 1.25 -46.36 3.29
CA ASN A 34 0.49 -47.58 3.62
C ASN A 34 0.93 -48.81 2.82
N GLN A 35 1.58 -48.65 1.65
CA GLN A 35 1.92 -49.72 0.69
C GLN A 35 0.75 -50.61 0.30
N ASP A 36 -0.49 -50.11 0.47
CA ASP A 36 -1.75 -50.80 0.25
C ASP A 36 -2.54 -50.13 -0.89
N TRP A 37 -3.00 -50.93 -1.85
CA TRP A 37 -3.78 -50.47 -2.98
C TRP A 37 -5.23 -50.10 -2.61
N ASP A 38 -5.78 -50.65 -1.51
CA ASP A 38 -7.13 -50.30 -1.02
C ASP A 38 -7.21 -48.86 -0.53
N GLU A 39 -6.17 -48.36 0.13
CA GLU A 39 -6.05 -46.96 0.55
C GLU A 39 -5.85 -46.02 -0.66
N VAL A 40 -5.09 -46.45 -1.64
CA VAL A 40 -4.90 -45.70 -2.89
C VAL A 40 -6.21 -45.61 -3.69
N GLN A 41 -7.03 -46.69 -3.67
CA GLN A 41 -8.38 -46.66 -4.26
C GLN A 41 -9.24 -45.55 -3.64
N TYR A 42 -9.18 -45.38 -2.32
CA TYR A 42 -9.92 -44.33 -1.63
C TYR A 42 -9.41 -42.91 -2.00
N ALA A 43 -8.09 -42.72 -2.06
CA ALA A 43 -7.49 -41.48 -2.46
C ALA A 43 -7.88 -41.09 -3.91
N ILE A 44 -7.87 -42.06 -4.84
CA ILE A 44 -8.30 -41.88 -6.22
C ILE A 44 -9.78 -41.51 -6.33
N GLN A 45 -10.65 -42.12 -5.51
CA GLN A 45 -12.07 -41.73 -5.44
C GLN A 45 -12.24 -40.29 -4.95
N GLN A 46 -11.48 -39.88 -3.94
CA GLN A 46 -11.51 -38.49 -3.47
C GLN A 46 -11.07 -37.50 -4.54
N VAL A 47 -10.00 -37.78 -5.27
CA VAL A 47 -9.53 -36.95 -6.39
C VAL A 47 -10.59 -36.86 -7.48
N GLY A 48 -11.19 -37.99 -7.87
CA GLY A 48 -12.25 -38.03 -8.85
C GLY A 48 -13.47 -37.17 -8.45
N ASN A 49 -13.90 -37.29 -7.19
CA ASN A 49 -15.01 -36.50 -6.66
C ASN A 49 -14.69 -34.99 -6.55
N LEU A 50 -13.45 -34.66 -6.17
CA LEU A 50 -13.03 -33.26 -5.98
C LEU A 50 -12.95 -32.49 -7.30
N TYR A 51 -12.43 -33.14 -8.33
CA TYR A 51 -12.17 -32.49 -9.64
C TYR A 51 -13.19 -32.85 -10.73
N GLY A 52 -14.09 -33.81 -10.48
CA GLY A 52 -15.03 -34.32 -11.45
C GLY A 52 -14.35 -35.13 -12.57
N TRP A 53 -13.16 -35.66 -12.29
CA TRP A 53 -12.37 -36.42 -13.24
C TRP A 53 -12.57 -37.91 -13.08
N ARG A 54 -12.40 -38.64 -14.19
CA ARG A 54 -12.18 -40.08 -14.08
C ARG A 54 -10.68 -40.34 -14.02
N VAL A 55 -10.25 -40.94 -12.90
CA VAL A 55 -8.87 -41.25 -12.60
C VAL A 55 -8.72 -42.76 -12.45
N VAL A 56 -7.79 -43.35 -13.17
CA VAL A 56 -7.52 -44.79 -13.15
C VAL A 56 -6.02 -45.01 -12.96
N LEU A 57 -5.66 -45.90 -12.04
CA LEU A 57 -4.29 -46.29 -11.79
C LEU A 57 -4.04 -47.73 -12.23
N GLU A 58 -3.05 -47.92 -13.08
CA GLU A 58 -2.51 -49.24 -13.44
C GLU A 58 -1.20 -49.51 -12.72
N ASN A 59 -0.98 -50.75 -12.26
CA ASN A 59 0.31 -51.17 -11.73
C ASN A 59 1.34 -51.43 -12.87
N LYS A 60 2.56 -51.82 -12.49
CA LYS A 60 3.65 -52.16 -13.45
C LYS A 60 3.30 -53.25 -14.48
N SER A 61 2.39 -54.15 -14.13
CA SER A 61 1.94 -55.25 -14.98
C SER A 61 0.79 -54.87 -15.92
N GLY A 62 0.34 -53.59 -15.88
CA GLY A 62 -0.76 -53.11 -16.69
C GLY A 62 -2.16 -53.43 -16.13
N MET A 63 -2.24 -53.93 -14.89
CA MET A 63 -3.53 -54.16 -14.27
C MET A 63 -4.04 -52.90 -13.56
N VAL A 64 -5.33 -52.62 -13.72
CA VAL A 64 -6.01 -51.53 -13.01
C VAL A 64 -6.10 -51.92 -11.52
N VAL A 65 -5.52 -51.07 -10.65
CA VAL A 65 -5.51 -51.28 -9.19
C VAL A 65 -6.44 -50.31 -8.48
N ALA A 66 -6.81 -49.22 -9.14
CA ALA A 66 -7.76 -48.27 -8.61
C ALA A 66 -8.49 -47.48 -9.71
N ASP A 67 -9.76 -47.15 -9.53
CA ASP A 67 -10.60 -46.35 -10.44
C ASP A 67 -11.53 -45.43 -9.63
N SER A 68 -11.55 -44.16 -9.93
CA SER A 68 -12.40 -43.20 -9.25
C SER A 68 -13.92 -43.43 -9.38
N HIS A 69 -14.32 -44.16 -10.43
CA HIS A 69 -15.74 -44.47 -10.74
C HIS A 69 -16.16 -45.86 -10.32
N GLN A 70 -15.22 -46.76 -10.03
CA GLN A 70 -15.51 -48.13 -9.65
C GLN A 70 -14.67 -48.55 -8.46
N PHE A 71 -15.27 -49.35 -7.56
CA PHE A 71 -14.53 -49.93 -6.44
C PHE A 71 -13.83 -51.23 -6.90
N VAL A 72 -12.50 -51.16 -6.95
CA VAL A 72 -11.68 -52.33 -7.35
C VAL A 72 -11.22 -53.04 -6.09
N ARG A 73 -11.80 -54.23 -5.81
CA ARG A 73 -11.41 -55.05 -4.67
C ARG A 73 -10.80 -56.35 -5.21
N ASN A 74 -9.55 -56.61 -4.91
CA ASN A 74 -8.75 -57.84 -4.99
C ASN A 74 -9.40 -59.08 -5.67
N ALA A 75 -9.88 -58.99 -6.88
CA ALA A 75 -10.40 -60.13 -7.63
C ALA A 75 -9.74 -60.18 -8.98
N GLN A 76 -8.84 -61.15 -9.18
CA GLN A 76 -8.09 -61.35 -10.44
C GLN A 76 -8.97 -61.50 -11.68
N GLY A 77 -10.25 -61.79 -11.55
CA GLY A 77 -11.19 -61.96 -12.66
C GLY A 77 -11.97 -60.66 -13.04
N LEU A 78 -11.95 -59.64 -12.22
CA LEU A 78 -12.67 -58.39 -12.48
C LEU A 78 -11.81 -57.42 -13.37
N PHE A 79 -10.51 -57.64 -13.36
CA PHE A 79 -9.54 -56.75 -14.06
C PHE A 79 -9.51 -56.97 -15.56
N GLU A 80 -9.73 -58.20 -16.05
CA GLU A 80 -9.79 -58.46 -17.48
C GLU A 80 -10.99 -57.79 -18.16
N THR A 81 -12.14 -57.78 -17.46
CA THR A 81 -13.36 -57.13 -17.96
C THR A 81 -13.29 -55.60 -17.91
N LEU A 82 -12.51 -55.04 -17.02
CA LEU A 82 -12.29 -53.58 -16.94
C LEU A 82 -11.28 -53.09 -18.00
N ASN A 83 -10.24 -53.89 -18.28
CA ASN A 83 -9.24 -53.60 -19.30
C ASN A 83 -9.85 -53.49 -20.71
N ASP A 84 -10.78 -54.38 -21.07
CA ASP A 84 -11.45 -54.32 -22.36
C ASP A 84 -12.34 -53.12 -22.58
N ARG A 85 -12.83 -52.49 -21.50
CA ARG A 85 -13.65 -51.26 -21.57
C ARG A 85 -12.82 -49.97 -21.56
N PHE A 86 -11.54 -50.07 -21.22
CA PHE A 86 -10.68 -48.90 -21.03
C PHE A 86 -9.93 -48.45 -22.27
N VAL A 87 -9.87 -49.20 -23.31
CA VAL A 87 -9.04 -48.93 -24.48
C VAL A 87 -9.77 -48.02 -25.47
N THR A 88 -9.84 -46.75 -25.17
CA THR A 88 -9.77 -45.71 -26.21
C THR A 88 -8.53 -44.85 -25.89
N PRO A 89 -7.40 -45.10 -26.56
CA PRO A 89 -6.09 -44.54 -26.21
C PRO A 89 -5.98 -43.01 -26.28
N ASN A 90 -6.89 -42.32 -26.93
CA ASN A 90 -6.79 -40.89 -27.24
C ASN A 90 -7.52 -39.99 -26.25
N ARG A 91 -8.11 -40.52 -25.17
CA ARG A 91 -8.97 -39.77 -24.26
C ARG A 91 -8.34 -39.46 -22.88
N PHE A 92 -7.34 -40.22 -22.49
CA PHE A 92 -6.70 -40.12 -21.18
C PHE A 92 -5.27 -39.60 -21.29
N SER A 93 -4.89 -38.69 -20.40
CA SER A 93 -3.49 -38.35 -20.20
C SER A 93 -2.81 -39.43 -19.35
N LYS A 94 -1.75 -40.03 -19.89
CA LYS A 94 -0.98 -41.10 -19.22
C LYS A 94 0.22 -40.48 -18.51
N ARG A 95 0.32 -40.67 -17.19
CA ARG A 95 1.41 -40.16 -16.38
C ARG A 95 2.06 -41.30 -15.57
N PRO A 96 3.39 -41.46 -15.59
CA PRO A 96 4.07 -42.44 -14.75
C PRO A 96 4.09 -41.99 -13.28
N VAL A 97 3.79 -42.89 -12.36
CA VAL A 97 3.84 -42.65 -10.92
C VAL A 97 5.07 -43.34 -10.34
N TYR A 98 5.94 -42.54 -9.69
CA TYR A 98 7.17 -43.01 -9.09
C TYR A 98 7.09 -42.84 -7.55
N VAL A 99 7.49 -43.87 -6.82
CA VAL A 99 7.66 -43.86 -5.36
C VAL A 99 9.09 -44.33 -5.08
N ASN A 100 9.83 -43.57 -4.29
CA ASN A 100 11.24 -43.84 -3.99
C ASN A 100 12.10 -44.13 -5.23
N ASN A 101 11.90 -43.38 -6.31
CA ASN A 101 12.57 -43.52 -7.59
C ASN A 101 12.27 -44.85 -8.36
N GLN A 102 11.26 -45.62 -7.88
CA GLN A 102 10.77 -46.82 -8.57
C GLN A 102 9.41 -46.54 -9.19
N LEU A 103 9.26 -46.87 -10.48
CA LEU A 103 7.97 -46.77 -11.13
C LEU A 103 7.01 -47.78 -10.49
N ILE A 104 5.91 -47.32 -9.88
CA ILE A 104 4.88 -48.18 -9.29
C ILE A 104 3.73 -48.45 -10.24
N GLY A 105 3.48 -47.57 -11.21
CA GLY A 105 2.40 -47.74 -12.16
C GLY A 105 2.22 -46.51 -13.07
N HIS A 106 1.06 -46.47 -13.70
CA HIS A 106 0.68 -45.35 -14.57
C HIS A 106 -0.69 -44.84 -14.17
N LEU A 107 -0.79 -43.52 -14.03
CA LEU A 107 -2.03 -42.79 -13.78
C LEU A 107 -2.64 -42.35 -15.11
N PHE A 108 -3.91 -42.65 -15.30
CA PHE A 108 -4.71 -42.21 -16.43
C PHE A 108 -5.77 -41.22 -15.94
N VAL A 109 -5.82 -40.06 -16.53
CA VAL A 109 -6.76 -39.00 -16.13
C VAL A 109 -7.58 -38.58 -17.36
N ASP A 110 -8.91 -38.67 -17.29
CA ASP A 110 -9.82 -38.02 -18.22
C ASP A 110 -10.32 -36.70 -17.62
N GLU A 111 -9.75 -35.63 -18.09
CA GLU A 111 -10.02 -34.25 -17.63
C GLU A 111 -11.36 -33.70 -18.15
N ARG A 112 -12.08 -34.43 -18.97
CA ARG A 112 -13.38 -34.03 -19.52
C ARG A 112 -14.49 -34.66 -18.67
N PRO A 113 -15.25 -33.88 -17.90
CA PRO A 113 -16.35 -34.43 -17.12
C PRO A 113 -17.39 -35.02 -18.04
N ASN A 114 -17.60 -36.35 -17.94
CA ASN A 114 -18.66 -37.04 -18.65
C ASN A 114 -20.00 -36.70 -18.00
N LYS A 115 -20.81 -35.85 -18.60
CA LYS A 115 -22.12 -35.42 -18.06
C LYS A 115 -23.12 -36.56 -17.85
N GLN A 116 -22.82 -37.78 -18.26
CA GLN A 116 -23.72 -38.93 -18.21
C GLN A 116 -23.36 -39.99 -17.14
N GLU A 117 -22.14 -39.98 -16.59
CA GLU A 117 -21.75 -40.91 -15.52
C GLU A 117 -21.84 -40.16 -14.19
N ARG A 118 -22.85 -40.41 -13.38
CA ARG A 118 -22.92 -39.94 -12.02
C ARG A 118 -21.83 -40.59 -11.18
N PRO A 119 -21.09 -39.86 -10.34
CA PRO A 119 -20.28 -40.50 -9.30
C PRO A 119 -21.18 -41.41 -8.47
N LEU A 120 -20.65 -42.59 -8.12
CA LEU A 120 -21.38 -43.54 -7.27
C LEU A 120 -21.82 -42.83 -5.97
N SER A 121 -23.14 -42.70 -5.79
CA SER A 121 -23.71 -42.15 -4.58
C SER A 121 -23.68 -43.23 -3.51
N MET A 122 -23.65 -42.86 -2.22
CA MET A 122 -23.77 -43.81 -1.10
C MET A 122 -25.04 -44.69 -1.21
N LYS A 123 -26.02 -44.36 -2.01
CA LYS A 123 -27.22 -45.16 -2.29
C LYS A 123 -26.93 -46.39 -3.16
N ASP A 124 -25.81 -46.38 -3.90
CA ASP A 124 -25.40 -47.50 -4.73
C ASP A 124 -24.71 -48.63 -3.93
N PHE A 125 -24.47 -48.41 -2.64
CA PHE A 125 -23.92 -49.37 -1.69
C PHE A 125 -24.97 -50.15 -0.91
N TYR A 126 -26.27 -50.02 -1.21
CA TYR A 126 -27.31 -50.83 -0.55
C TYR A 126 -27.39 -52.24 -1.12
N PRO A 127 -27.89 -53.24 -0.33
CA PRO A 127 -27.77 -54.68 -0.57
C PRO A 127 -28.18 -55.22 -1.95
N GLY A 128 -28.96 -54.46 -2.73
CA GLY A 128 -29.34 -54.85 -4.07
C GLY A 128 -28.23 -54.76 -5.10
N SER A 129 -27.17 -53.98 -4.85
CA SER A 129 -26.01 -53.86 -5.74
C SER A 129 -25.03 -55.01 -5.53
N ILE A 130 -24.95 -55.52 -4.30
CA ILE A 130 -24.16 -56.71 -3.94
C ILE A 130 -24.76 -57.95 -4.60
N GLU A 131 -26.07 -58.02 -4.70
CA GLU A 131 -26.76 -59.16 -5.33
C GLU A 131 -26.48 -59.25 -6.79
N ARG A 132 -26.33 -58.15 -7.53
CA ARG A 132 -25.88 -58.14 -8.95
C ARG A 132 -24.42 -58.55 -9.13
N LEU A 133 -23.55 -58.10 -8.22
CA LEU A 133 -22.12 -58.48 -8.23
C LEU A 133 -21.91 -59.97 -7.88
N LEU A 134 -22.79 -60.52 -7.05
CA LEU A 134 -22.78 -61.95 -6.70
C LEU A 134 -23.40 -62.84 -7.78
N GLN A 135 -24.34 -62.31 -8.58
CA GLN A 135 -24.93 -63.04 -9.71
C GLN A 135 -23.98 -63.21 -10.92
N ASP A 136 -23.09 -62.23 -11.13
CA ASP A 136 -22.20 -62.21 -12.29
C ASP A 136 -20.82 -62.85 -12.06
N GLY A 137 -20.49 -63.34 -10.84
CA GLY A 137 -19.13 -63.81 -10.61
C GLY A 137 -18.87 -64.79 -9.45
N ALA A 138 -19.88 -65.42 -8.86
CA ALA A 138 -19.64 -66.38 -7.77
C ALA A 138 -19.41 -67.82 -8.25
N PRO A 139 -18.40 -68.53 -7.75
CA PRO A 139 -18.18 -69.93 -8.11
C PRO A 139 -19.34 -70.79 -7.59
N ASN A 140 -19.59 -71.90 -8.31
CA ASN A 140 -20.70 -72.85 -8.22
C ASN A 140 -21.08 -73.41 -6.85
N THR A 141 -20.39 -73.11 -5.79
CA THR A 141 -20.66 -73.60 -4.42
C THR A 141 -21.87 -72.95 -3.72
N ILE A 142 -22.35 -71.78 -4.21
CA ILE A 142 -23.52 -71.13 -3.64
C ILE A 142 -24.81 -71.67 -4.25
N ASN A 143 -24.77 -72.17 -5.47
CA ASN A 143 -25.94 -72.73 -6.17
C ASN A 143 -26.45 -74.05 -5.52
N GLN A 144 -25.61 -74.79 -4.80
CA GLN A 144 -26.03 -76.01 -4.11
C GLN A 144 -26.85 -75.75 -2.85
N LYS A 145 -26.59 -74.64 -2.14
CA LYS A 145 -27.38 -74.27 -0.98
C LYS A 145 -28.70 -73.58 -1.36
N GLN A 146 -28.79 -72.94 -2.49
CA GLN A 146 -30.03 -72.33 -3.00
C GLN A 146 -31.04 -73.39 -3.52
N SER A 147 -30.58 -74.57 -3.96
CA SER A 147 -31.48 -75.65 -4.37
C SER A 147 -32.15 -76.32 -3.18
N GLU A 148 -31.51 -76.38 -2.02
CA GLU A 148 -32.13 -76.89 -0.79
C GLU A 148 -33.16 -75.92 -0.15
N ILE A 149 -32.99 -74.61 -0.33
CA ILE A 149 -33.91 -73.60 0.19
C ILE A 149 -35.15 -73.46 -0.74
N ARG A 150 -35.08 -73.84 -2.06
CA ARG A 150 -36.21 -73.86 -2.98
C ARG A 150 -37.15 -75.05 -2.79
N ALA A 151 -36.81 -76.06 -1.96
CA ALA A 151 -37.63 -77.25 -1.73
C ALA A 151 -38.71 -77.08 -0.62
N THR A 152 -38.66 -75.99 0.10
CA THR A 152 -39.75 -75.63 1.04
C THR A 152 -40.59 -74.50 0.39
N GLN A 153 -41.65 -74.90 -0.36
CA GLN A 153 -42.68 -73.98 -0.84
C GLN A 153 -43.45 -73.46 0.41
N ILE A 154 -43.13 -72.25 0.83
CA ILE A 154 -43.99 -71.43 1.64
C ILE A 154 -44.93 -70.70 0.67
N PRO A 155 -46.25 -70.80 0.79
CA PRO A 155 -47.20 -70.12 -0.08
C PRO A 155 -46.92 -68.62 -0.09
N SER A 156 -46.88 -67.97 -1.25
CA SER A 156 -46.55 -66.54 -1.38
C SER A 156 -47.49 -65.61 -0.59
N GLN A 157 -48.72 -66.01 -0.36
CA GLN A 157 -49.68 -65.27 0.43
C GLN A 157 -49.29 -65.28 1.95
N ALA A 158 -48.81 -66.37 2.48
CA ALA A 158 -48.41 -66.46 3.90
C ALA A 158 -47.15 -65.59 4.19
N THR A 159 -46.29 -65.36 3.22
CA THR A 159 -45.13 -64.47 3.35
C THR A 159 -45.51 -62.97 3.24
N GLU A 160 -46.49 -62.64 2.40
CA GLU A 160 -47.02 -61.29 2.32
C GLU A 160 -47.81 -60.91 3.60
N ASP A 161 -48.63 -61.84 4.14
CA ASP A 161 -49.37 -61.64 5.36
C ASP A 161 -48.42 -61.56 6.59
N LEU A 162 -47.36 -62.35 6.63
CA LEU A 162 -46.36 -62.31 7.72
C LEU A 162 -45.46 -61.06 7.65
N VAL A 163 -45.18 -60.59 6.46
CA VAL A 163 -44.44 -59.31 6.25
C VAL A 163 -45.36 -58.14 6.61
N ALA A 164 -46.66 -58.22 6.27
CA ALA A 164 -47.61 -57.22 6.67
C ALA A 164 -47.83 -57.18 8.19
N GLU A 165 -47.93 -58.36 8.84
CA GLU A 165 -48.08 -58.49 10.28
C GLU A 165 -46.82 -58.09 11.04
N VAL A 166 -45.60 -58.35 10.52
CA VAL A 166 -44.34 -57.87 11.05
C VAL A 166 -44.15 -56.38 10.83
N LEU A 167 -44.61 -55.84 9.72
CA LEU A 167 -44.61 -54.39 9.47
C LEU A 167 -45.63 -53.63 10.35
N GLU A 168 -46.76 -54.26 10.74
CA GLU A 168 -47.74 -53.71 11.66
C GLU A 168 -47.27 -53.74 13.13
N TYR A 169 -46.35 -54.65 13.46
CA TYR A 169 -45.67 -54.76 14.77
C TYR A 169 -44.39 -53.96 14.89
N VAL A 170 -43.96 -53.27 13.81
CA VAL A 170 -42.89 -52.31 13.89
C VAL A 170 -43.42 -51.03 14.53
N ASP A 171 -43.19 -50.98 15.77
CA ASP A 171 -43.47 -50.02 16.81
C ASP A 171 -43.80 -48.61 16.34
N PRO A 172 -44.99 -48.05 16.68
CA PRO A 172 -45.32 -46.64 16.44
C PRO A 172 -44.27 -45.62 16.89
N PRO A 173 -43.39 -45.89 17.88
CA PRO A 173 -42.33 -44.97 18.25
C PRO A 173 -41.27 -44.73 17.17
N LEU A 174 -41.01 -45.66 16.25
CA LEU A 174 -39.98 -45.46 15.21
C LEU A 174 -40.44 -44.48 14.12
N SER A 175 -41.70 -44.50 13.74
CA SER A 175 -42.25 -43.51 12.78
C SER A 175 -42.32 -42.11 13.39
N ASN A 176 -42.61 -42.04 14.71
CA ASN A 176 -42.60 -40.76 15.44
C ASN A 176 -41.14 -40.24 15.64
N LEU A 177 -40.16 -41.14 15.86
CA LEU A 177 -38.75 -40.76 15.91
C LEU A 177 -38.25 -40.23 14.57
N GLN A 178 -38.63 -40.89 13.47
CA GLN A 178 -38.25 -40.41 12.12
C GLN A 178 -38.85 -39.04 11.78
N SER A 179 -40.14 -38.84 12.12
CA SER A 179 -40.77 -37.54 11.90
C SER A 179 -40.24 -36.45 12.83
N ALA A 180 -39.91 -36.76 14.07
CA ALA A 180 -39.28 -35.86 15.03
C ALA A 180 -37.84 -35.49 14.59
N PHE A 181 -37.08 -36.49 14.07
CA PHE A 181 -35.75 -36.28 13.55
C PHE A 181 -35.75 -35.40 12.29
N GLN A 182 -36.69 -35.66 11.35
CA GLN A 182 -36.87 -34.80 10.17
C GLN A 182 -37.26 -33.37 10.54
N ARG A 183 -38.18 -33.17 11.50
CA ARG A 183 -38.56 -31.84 11.99
C ARG A 183 -37.37 -31.13 12.67
N SER A 184 -36.60 -31.84 13.49
CA SER A 184 -35.45 -31.24 14.13
C SER A 184 -34.34 -30.85 13.13
N LEU A 185 -34.13 -31.64 12.07
CA LEU A 185 -33.23 -31.31 10.98
C LEU A 185 -33.67 -30.05 10.18
N VAL A 186 -34.98 -29.94 9.90
CA VAL A 186 -35.52 -28.76 9.22
C VAL A 186 -35.41 -27.52 10.09
N ILE A 187 -35.71 -27.63 11.39
CA ILE A 187 -35.58 -26.50 12.33
C ILE A 187 -34.13 -26.12 12.51
N ALA A 188 -33.20 -27.10 12.67
CA ALA A 188 -31.77 -26.83 12.76
C ALA A 188 -31.21 -26.18 11.47
N GLY A 189 -31.63 -26.66 10.30
CA GLY A 189 -31.28 -26.09 9.02
C GLY A 189 -31.79 -24.65 8.83
N ALA A 190 -33.03 -24.41 9.24
CA ALA A 190 -33.63 -23.07 9.20
C ALA A 190 -32.91 -22.11 10.18
N ALA A 191 -32.64 -22.57 11.40
CA ALA A 191 -31.91 -21.79 12.40
C ALA A 191 -30.48 -21.49 11.95
N ALA A 192 -29.77 -22.47 11.38
CA ALA A 192 -28.42 -22.28 10.84
C ALA A 192 -28.44 -21.32 9.63
N GLY A 193 -29.44 -21.42 8.76
CA GLY A 193 -29.63 -20.49 7.64
C GLY A 193 -29.91 -19.06 8.08
N LEU A 194 -30.77 -18.87 9.08
CA LEU A 194 -31.02 -17.55 9.67
C LEU A 194 -29.78 -16.99 10.38
N ALA A 195 -29.06 -17.80 11.14
CA ALA A 195 -27.81 -17.40 11.78
C ALA A 195 -26.76 -17.01 10.75
N GLY A 196 -26.60 -17.80 9.69
CA GLY A 196 -25.71 -17.49 8.57
C GLY A 196 -26.06 -16.18 7.87
N LEU A 197 -27.35 -15.96 7.60
CA LEU A 197 -27.83 -14.71 7.00
C LEU A 197 -27.53 -13.50 7.90
N LEU A 198 -27.73 -13.67 9.21
CA LEU A 198 -27.47 -12.62 10.20
C LEU A 198 -25.98 -12.31 10.30
N ILE A 199 -25.13 -13.32 10.33
CA ILE A 199 -23.66 -13.17 10.32
C ILE A 199 -23.21 -12.45 9.04
N VAL A 200 -23.68 -12.89 7.87
CA VAL A 200 -23.35 -12.25 6.59
C VAL A 200 -23.81 -10.78 6.56
N THR A 201 -25.02 -10.50 7.12
CA THR A 201 -25.54 -9.12 7.15
C THR A 201 -24.72 -8.23 8.08
N ILE A 202 -24.33 -8.73 9.26
CA ILE A 202 -23.48 -8.02 10.21
C ILE A 202 -22.11 -7.78 9.58
N PHE A 203 -21.48 -8.83 9.05
CA PHE A 203 -20.17 -8.74 8.41
C PHE A 203 -20.17 -7.77 7.22
N THR A 204 -21.24 -7.79 6.40
CA THR A 204 -21.36 -6.86 5.28
C THR A 204 -21.50 -5.40 5.76
N ARG A 205 -22.21 -5.16 6.85
CA ARG A 205 -22.36 -3.81 7.41
C ARG A 205 -21.10 -3.33 8.13
N GLU A 206 -20.45 -4.19 8.88
CA GLU A 206 -19.25 -3.81 9.67
C GLU A 206 -17.99 -3.76 8.83
N ALA A 207 -17.81 -4.66 7.86
CA ALA A 207 -16.59 -4.72 7.05
C ALA A 207 -16.72 -3.99 5.69
N LEU A 208 -17.80 -4.21 4.93
CA LEU A 208 -17.90 -3.65 3.57
C LEU A 208 -18.41 -2.21 3.53
N ALA A 209 -19.29 -1.80 4.45
CA ALA A 209 -19.83 -0.45 4.42
C ALA A 209 -18.76 0.62 4.67
N PRO A 210 -17.84 0.47 5.65
CA PRO A 210 -16.73 1.41 5.83
C PRO A 210 -15.82 1.50 4.62
N ILE A 211 -15.49 0.37 3.98
CA ILE A 211 -14.64 0.34 2.77
C ILE A 211 -15.29 1.12 1.62
N ARG A 212 -16.61 0.97 1.42
CA ARG A 212 -17.34 1.77 0.41
C ARG A 212 -17.33 3.25 0.76
N GLY A 213 -17.47 3.58 2.04
CA GLY A 213 -17.34 4.95 2.54
C GLY A 213 -15.97 5.55 2.25
N LEU A 214 -14.90 4.81 2.54
CA LEU A 214 -13.51 5.18 2.23
C LEU A 214 -13.31 5.39 0.72
N THR A 215 -13.80 4.48 -0.11
CA THR A 215 -13.69 4.59 -1.58
C THR A 215 -14.42 5.84 -2.10
N ALA A 216 -15.62 6.10 -1.58
CA ALA A 216 -16.39 7.28 -1.96
C ALA A 216 -15.73 8.59 -1.50
N ALA A 217 -15.20 8.61 -0.28
CA ALA A 217 -14.46 9.74 0.26
C ALA A 217 -13.16 9.99 -0.51
N ALA A 218 -12.41 8.93 -0.85
CA ALA A 218 -11.20 9.02 -1.69
C ALA A 218 -11.51 9.56 -3.10
N GLY A 219 -12.62 9.14 -3.70
CA GLY A 219 -13.08 9.69 -4.97
C GLY A 219 -13.38 11.19 -4.90
N LYS A 220 -14.03 11.66 -3.84
CA LYS A 220 -14.29 13.10 -3.62
C LYS A 220 -13.00 13.88 -3.33
N LEU A 221 -12.09 13.29 -2.55
CA LEU A 221 -10.78 13.88 -2.28
C LEU A 221 -10.02 14.10 -3.60
N GLY A 222 -10.03 13.12 -4.51
CA GLY A 222 -9.42 13.22 -5.83
C GLY A 222 -10.04 14.29 -6.76
N THR A 223 -11.30 14.67 -6.53
CA THR A 223 -11.96 15.80 -7.24
C THR A 223 -11.76 17.16 -6.57
N GLY A 224 -10.96 17.22 -5.48
CA GLY A 224 -10.58 18.45 -4.80
C GLY A 224 -11.40 18.82 -3.55
N ASP A 225 -12.34 17.98 -3.12
CA ASP A 225 -13.03 18.16 -1.84
C ASP A 225 -12.22 17.56 -0.70
N LEU A 226 -11.24 18.34 -0.22
CA LEU A 226 -10.28 17.92 0.82
C LEU A 226 -10.89 17.87 2.24
N ARG A 227 -12.14 18.30 2.43
CA ARG A 227 -12.82 18.28 3.73
C ARG A 227 -13.50 16.97 4.04
N GLN A 228 -13.43 16.01 3.13
CA GLN A 228 -14.03 14.70 3.36
C GLN A 228 -13.32 13.97 4.50
N ARG A 229 -14.13 13.43 5.39
CA ARG A 229 -13.66 12.58 6.50
C ARG A 229 -14.53 11.33 6.55
N VAL A 230 -13.95 10.24 7.00
CA VAL A 230 -14.65 8.99 7.23
C VAL A 230 -14.78 8.72 8.73
N PRO A 231 -15.87 8.07 9.17
CA PRO A 231 -16.02 7.71 10.58
C PRO A 231 -14.89 6.77 11.03
N GLU A 232 -14.25 7.09 12.13
CA GLU A 232 -13.20 6.28 12.76
C GLU A 232 -13.87 5.27 13.70
N SER A 233 -14.58 4.30 13.14
CA SER A 233 -15.30 3.30 13.92
C SER A 233 -14.49 2.02 14.06
N GLY A 234 -14.25 1.58 15.30
CA GLY A 234 -13.55 0.34 15.62
C GLY A 234 -12.06 0.52 15.92
N SER A 235 -11.50 -0.50 16.59
CA SER A 235 -10.07 -0.63 16.89
C SER A 235 -9.40 -1.69 16.00
N ASP A 236 -10.04 -2.06 14.91
CA ASP A 236 -9.60 -3.02 13.92
C ASP A 236 -8.81 -2.36 12.79
N ASP A 237 -8.30 -3.16 11.87
CA ASP A 237 -7.52 -2.71 10.71
C ASP A 237 -8.28 -1.68 9.85
N ILE A 238 -9.62 -1.74 9.84
CA ILE A 238 -10.47 -0.79 9.09
C ILE A 238 -10.52 0.56 9.81
N GLY A 239 -10.56 0.55 11.14
CA GLY A 239 -10.45 1.76 11.94
C GLY A 239 -9.09 2.44 11.77
N ASP A 240 -8.00 1.67 11.72
CA ASP A 240 -6.64 2.18 11.45
C ASP A 240 -6.54 2.79 10.05
N LEU A 241 -7.14 2.15 9.05
CA LEU A 241 -7.21 2.66 7.69
C LEU A 241 -8.00 3.98 7.62
N ALA A 242 -9.11 4.09 8.36
CA ALA A 242 -9.90 5.30 8.45
C ALA A 242 -9.12 6.45 9.09
N ARG A 243 -8.38 6.19 10.17
CA ARG A 243 -7.49 7.18 10.82
C ARG A 243 -6.40 7.65 9.87
N THR A 244 -5.73 6.71 9.19
CA THR A 244 -4.68 7.02 8.21
C THR A 244 -5.23 7.87 7.07
N PHE A 245 -6.42 7.52 6.55
CA PHE A 245 -7.11 8.31 5.52
C PHE A 245 -7.42 9.72 6.01
N ASN A 246 -7.98 9.86 7.21
CA ASN A 246 -8.33 11.16 7.78
C ASN A 246 -7.09 12.03 8.02
N THR A 247 -5.98 11.44 8.47
CA THR A 247 -4.68 12.12 8.61
C THR A 247 -4.20 12.62 7.25
N MET A 248 -4.16 11.74 6.25
CA MET A 248 -3.78 12.12 4.87
C MET A 248 -4.69 13.23 4.31
N ALA A 249 -6.00 13.13 4.53
CA ALA A 249 -6.94 14.16 4.09
C ALA A 249 -6.69 15.52 4.78
N SER A 250 -6.34 15.50 6.08
CA SER A 250 -5.97 16.70 6.84
C SER A 250 -4.67 17.31 6.33
N ASP A 251 -3.67 16.51 6.04
CA ASP A 251 -2.39 16.96 5.51
C ASP A 251 -2.56 17.59 4.12
N LEU A 252 -3.37 16.97 3.25
CA LEU A 252 -3.71 17.52 1.94
C LEU A 252 -4.51 18.83 2.03
N GLU A 253 -5.47 18.92 2.96
CA GLU A 253 -6.24 20.13 3.19
C GLU A 253 -5.33 21.27 3.66
N LEU A 254 -4.45 21.00 4.64
CA LEU A 254 -3.46 21.94 5.14
C LEU A 254 -2.52 22.40 4.03
N ALA A 255 -1.95 21.48 3.27
CA ALA A 255 -1.09 21.79 2.12
C ALA A 255 -1.83 22.63 1.05
N GLY A 256 -3.09 22.30 0.79
CA GLY A 256 -3.94 23.07 -0.13
C GLY A 256 -4.23 24.49 0.36
N GLN A 257 -4.46 24.67 1.67
CA GLN A 257 -4.65 25.98 2.29
C GLN A 257 -3.35 26.80 2.25
N GLN A 258 -2.21 26.18 2.61
CA GLN A 258 -0.90 26.83 2.56
C GLN A 258 -0.56 27.29 1.13
N ARG A 259 -0.83 26.44 0.13
CA ARG A 259 -0.62 26.82 -1.26
C ARG A 259 -1.49 27.99 -1.73
N LYS A 260 -2.77 28.02 -1.31
CA LYS A 260 -3.66 29.17 -1.62
C LYS A 260 -3.19 30.43 -0.94
N GLN A 261 -2.79 30.35 0.32
CA GLN A 261 -2.25 31.49 1.08
C GLN A 261 -0.98 32.01 0.42
N LEU A 262 -0.03 31.13 0.10
CA LEU A 262 1.19 31.47 -0.62
C LEU A 262 0.90 32.22 -1.92
N THR A 263 -0.07 31.73 -2.72
CA THR A 263 -0.43 32.41 -3.98
C THR A 263 -1.00 33.82 -3.73
N ALA A 264 -1.81 33.98 -2.68
CA ALA A 264 -2.37 35.27 -2.31
C ALA A 264 -1.28 36.24 -1.83
N ASP A 265 -0.36 35.76 -0.99
CA ASP A 265 0.74 36.56 -0.45
C ASP A 265 1.70 36.99 -1.56
N VAL A 266 2.08 36.06 -2.49
CA VAL A 266 2.89 36.39 -3.68
C VAL A 266 2.21 37.48 -4.51
N ALA A 267 0.91 37.34 -4.80
CA ALA A 267 0.19 38.35 -5.59
C ALA A 267 0.15 39.70 -4.89
N HIS A 268 0.07 39.72 -3.55
CA HIS A 268 0.06 40.95 -2.75
C HIS A 268 1.42 41.64 -2.78
N GLU A 269 2.50 40.88 -2.50
CA GLU A 269 3.88 41.38 -2.47
C GLU A 269 4.40 41.84 -3.83
N LEU A 270 3.94 41.25 -4.94
CA LEU A 270 4.24 41.70 -6.28
C LEU A 270 3.46 42.98 -6.70
N ARG A 271 2.18 43.07 -6.24
CA ARG A 271 1.31 44.19 -6.61
C ARG A 271 1.79 45.52 -6.05
N THR A 272 2.28 45.53 -4.82
CA THR A 272 2.70 46.75 -4.11
C THR A 272 3.81 47.51 -4.86
N PRO A 273 5.00 46.92 -5.14
CA PRO A 273 6.06 47.61 -5.89
C PRO A 273 5.63 47.97 -7.30
N LEU A 274 4.84 47.10 -7.97
CA LEU A 274 4.34 47.37 -9.32
C LEU A 274 3.41 48.59 -9.34
N THR A 275 2.50 48.71 -8.37
CA THR A 275 1.61 49.88 -8.26
C THR A 275 2.40 51.15 -7.94
N ASN A 276 3.43 51.06 -7.10
CA ASN A 276 4.31 52.19 -6.82
C ASN A 276 5.05 52.65 -8.11
N ILE A 277 5.65 51.74 -8.84
CA ILE A 277 6.32 52.03 -10.10
C ILE A 277 5.34 52.70 -11.09
N GLN A 278 4.16 52.15 -11.27
CA GLN A 278 3.12 52.71 -12.12
C GLN A 278 2.69 54.10 -11.67
N GLY A 279 2.47 54.29 -10.37
CA GLY A 279 2.07 55.59 -9.81
C GLY A 279 3.12 56.69 -10.03
N TYR A 280 4.41 56.36 -9.80
CA TYR A 280 5.49 57.31 -10.09
C TYR A 280 5.58 57.65 -11.60
N LEU A 281 5.49 56.64 -12.49
CA LEU A 281 5.51 56.85 -13.92
C LEU A 281 4.32 57.66 -14.42
N GLU A 282 3.11 57.46 -13.85
CA GLU A 282 1.93 58.29 -14.17
C GLU A 282 2.10 59.72 -13.66
N ALA A 283 2.61 59.89 -12.43
CA ALA A 283 2.87 61.21 -11.86
C ALA A 283 3.91 62.02 -12.67
N ILE A 284 4.97 61.35 -13.13
CA ILE A 284 5.96 61.96 -14.05
C ILE A 284 5.29 62.35 -15.37
N LYS A 285 4.50 61.46 -15.97
CA LYS A 285 3.80 61.69 -17.22
C LYS A 285 2.83 62.88 -17.16
N ASP A 286 2.14 63.01 -16.00
CA ASP A 286 1.18 64.08 -15.76
C ASP A 286 1.84 65.41 -15.30
N GLY A 287 3.17 65.42 -15.16
CA GLY A 287 3.93 66.59 -14.74
C GLY A 287 3.73 66.95 -13.24
N LEU A 288 3.30 65.99 -12.45
CA LEU A 288 3.09 66.14 -10.98
C LEU A 288 4.37 65.93 -10.19
N VAL A 289 5.30 65.15 -10.75
CA VAL A 289 6.61 64.81 -10.17
C VAL A 289 7.66 64.95 -11.29
N ASP A 290 8.79 65.55 -10.96
CA ASP A 290 9.90 65.65 -11.89
C ASP A 290 10.65 64.31 -11.98
N ALA A 291 11.15 63.99 -13.17
CA ALA A 291 12.01 62.82 -13.37
C ALA A 291 13.47 63.18 -12.97
N ASP A 292 13.64 63.60 -11.71
CA ASP A 292 14.94 63.89 -11.14
C ASP A 292 15.70 62.62 -10.71
N GLU A 293 16.93 62.75 -10.26
CA GLU A 293 17.79 61.65 -9.87
C GLU A 293 17.17 60.85 -8.70
N GLU A 294 16.54 61.51 -7.73
CA GLU A 294 15.89 60.89 -6.57
C GLU A 294 14.68 60.02 -6.98
N THR A 295 13.87 60.52 -7.91
CA THR A 295 12.71 59.81 -8.44
C THR A 295 13.13 58.60 -9.27
N ILE A 296 14.17 58.77 -10.11
CA ILE A 296 14.72 57.67 -10.91
C ILE A 296 15.36 56.60 -10.01
N ASP A 297 16.09 57.00 -8.99
CA ASP A 297 16.67 56.07 -8.00
C ASP A 297 15.56 55.30 -7.26
N THR A 298 14.49 55.97 -6.85
CA THR A 298 13.33 55.31 -6.24
C THR A 298 12.71 54.26 -7.17
N LEU A 299 12.53 54.58 -8.45
CA LEU A 299 12.01 53.61 -9.43
C LEU A 299 12.98 52.46 -9.67
N HIS A 300 14.27 52.75 -9.71
CA HIS A 300 15.32 51.73 -9.85
C HIS A 300 15.31 50.77 -8.65
N ASP A 301 15.22 51.29 -7.43
CA ASP A 301 15.14 50.51 -6.19
C ASP A 301 13.89 49.60 -6.17
N GLN A 302 12.71 50.13 -6.55
CA GLN A 302 11.48 49.34 -6.64
C GLN A 302 11.60 48.22 -7.67
N THR A 303 12.23 48.50 -8.82
CA THR A 303 12.45 47.50 -9.87
C THR A 303 13.43 46.41 -9.44
N THR A 304 14.51 46.79 -8.75
CA THR A 304 15.51 45.91 -8.19
C THR A 304 14.92 45.03 -7.11
N HIS A 305 14.08 45.63 -6.25
CA HIS A 305 13.34 44.86 -5.22
C HIS A 305 12.41 43.82 -5.85
N LEU A 306 11.66 44.20 -6.91
CA LEU A 306 10.78 43.27 -7.63
C LEU A 306 11.58 42.13 -8.26
N ALA A 307 12.74 42.40 -8.88
CA ALA A 307 13.61 41.39 -9.47
C ALA A 307 14.13 40.40 -8.38
N THR A 308 14.53 40.92 -7.22
CA THR A 308 14.96 40.11 -6.08
C THR A 308 13.84 39.22 -5.59
N LEU A 309 12.61 39.73 -5.42
CA LEU A 309 11.45 38.98 -4.99
C LEU A 309 11.13 37.83 -5.96
N ILE A 310 11.21 38.05 -7.27
CA ILE A 310 10.99 37.02 -8.28
C ILE A 310 12.06 35.93 -8.19
N GLU A 311 13.34 36.30 -8.00
CA GLU A 311 14.42 35.28 -7.83
C GLU A 311 14.24 34.49 -6.54
N ASP A 312 13.83 35.12 -5.44
CA ASP A 312 13.54 34.49 -4.17
C ASP A 312 12.42 33.46 -4.30
N LEU A 313 11.33 33.82 -4.99
CA LEU A 313 10.23 32.90 -5.30
C LEU A 313 10.69 31.74 -6.18
N ARG A 314 11.57 31.99 -7.16
CA ARG A 314 12.13 30.94 -8.00
C ARG A 314 12.94 29.94 -7.18
N ILE A 315 13.78 30.43 -6.26
CA ILE A 315 14.58 29.58 -5.38
C ILE A 315 13.69 28.71 -4.51
N LEU A 316 12.66 29.29 -3.89
CA LEU A 316 11.71 28.56 -3.06
C LEU A 316 10.96 27.49 -3.85
N ALA A 317 10.47 27.83 -5.05
CA ALA A 317 9.76 26.87 -5.89
C ALA A 317 10.65 25.68 -6.29
N VAL A 318 11.93 25.93 -6.62
CA VAL A 318 12.89 24.86 -6.95
C VAL A 318 13.26 24.04 -5.71
N ALA A 319 13.42 24.69 -4.56
CA ALA A 319 13.73 24.01 -3.28
C ALA A 319 12.56 23.13 -2.82
N ASP A 320 11.32 23.61 -2.89
CA ASP A 320 10.12 22.86 -2.52
C ASP A 320 9.86 21.67 -3.46
N ALA A 321 10.27 21.78 -4.73
CA ALA A 321 10.26 20.66 -5.67
C ALA A 321 11.40 19.63 -5.43
N GLY A 322 12.28 19.86 -4.45
CA GLY A 322 13.47 19.03 -4.21
C GLY A 322 14.51 19.06 -5.34
N ALA A 323 14.41 20.06 -6.23
CA ALA A 323 15.23 20.17 -7.42
C ALA A 323 16.38 21.20 -7.28
N LEU A 324 16.58 21.74 -6.07
CA LEU A 324 17.65 22.71 -5.83
C LEU A 324 19.01 22.03 -5.89
N THR A 325 19.73 22.24 -6.98
CA THR A 325 21.09 21.75 -7.17
C THR A 325 22.10 22.84 -6.84
N LEU A 326 23.08 22.52 -6.00
CA LEU A 326 24.17 23.43 -5.66
C LEU A 326 25.32 23.27 -6.63
N GLN A 327 25.91 24.37 -7.03
CA GLN A 327 27.18 24.41 -7.78
C GLN A 327 28.33 24.48 -6.80
N LYS A 328 28.61 23.34 -6.15
CA LYS A 328 29.71 23.28 -5.17
C LYS A 328 31.07 23.33 -5.87
N ILE A 329 31.89 24.24 -5.41
CA ILE A 329 33.31 24.35 -5.82
C ILE A 329 34.16 24.43 -4.57
N GLN A 330 35.39 23.93 -4.67
CA GLN A 330 36.35 24.01 -3.61
C GLN A 330 36.77 25.47 -3.38
N GLY A 331 36.68 25.96 -2.16
CA GLY A 331 37.00 27.33 -1.83
C GLY A 331 37.13 27.57 -0.35
N THR A 332 37.40 28.84 0.01
CA THR A 332 37.52 29.30 1.40
C THR A 332 36.24 30.04 1.80
N PRO A 333 35.33 29.46 2.61
CA PRO A 333 34.07 30.07 2.97
C PRO A 333 34.26 31.42 3.71
N VAL A 334 35.30 31.55 4.51
CA VAL A 334 35.59 32.76 5.29
C VAL A 334 35.71 33.98 4.39
N THR A 335 36.42 33.90 3.27
CA THR A 335 36.56 35.02 2.31
C THR A 335 35.21 35.40 1.69
N THR A 336 34.39 34.39 1.35
CA THR A 336 33.06 34.66 0.80
C THR A 336 32.16 35.36 1.81
N ILE A 337 32.27 35.01 3.11
CA ILE A 337 31.50 35.62 4.19
C ILE A 337 31.98 37.06 4.42
N GLU A 338 33.30 37.28 4.54
CA GLU A 338 33.89 38.58 4.76
C GLU A 338 33.54 39.55 3.60
N ASP A 339 33.63 39.09 2.34
CA ASP A 339 33.23 39.86 1.17
C ASP A 339 31.73 40.24 1.23
N ALA A 340 30.87 39.28 1.58
CA ALA A 340 29.42 39.55 1.70
C ALA A 340 29.14 40.60 2.78
N VAL A 341 29.77 40.48 3.96
CA VAL A 341 29.59 41.45 5.06
C VAL A 341 30.13 42.81 4.73
N THR A 342 31.24 42.90 3.98
CA THR A 342 31.85 44.18 3.58
C THR A 342 30.89 45.06 2.77
N THR A 343 29.99 44.48 1.98
CA THR A 343 28.98 45.22 1.20
C THR A 343 28.03 46.06 2.07
N PHE A 344 27.86 45.67 3.34
CA PHE A 344 26.99 46.37 4.31
C PHE A 344 27.72 47.43 5.13
N SER A 345 29.02 47.55 4.99
CA SER A 345 29.83 48.44 5.84
C SER A 345 29.43 49.93 5.78
N GLN A 346 28.99 50.39 4.58
CA GLN A 346 28.52 51.78 4.42
C GLN A 346 27.16 51.98 5.12
N ARG A 347 26.21 51.09 4.87
CA ARG A 347 24.86 51.15 5.50
C ARG A 347 24.93 51.04 6.99
N ALA A 348 25.85 50.21 7.54
CA ALA A 348 26.10 50.14 8.98
C ALA A 348 26.65 51.45 9.54
N ARG A 349 27.64 52.06 8.88
CA ARG A 349 28.20 53.38 9.25
C ARG A 349 27.16 54.48 9.24
N ASP A 350 26.33 54.54 8.18
CA ASP A 350 25.27 55.57 8.07
C ASP A 350 24.25 55.48 9.20
N ARG A 351 24.10 54.31 9.86
CA ARG A 351 23.25 54.07 11.00
C ARG A 351 24.01 53.98 12.32
N GLU A 352 25.33 54.26 12.32
CA GLU A 352 26.23 54.20 13.46
C GLU A 352 26.17 52.80 14.17
N ILE A 353 25.97 51.73 13.38
CA ILE A 353 25.96 50.35 13.83
C ILE A 353 27.39 49.80 13.77
N GLU A 354 27.87 49.25 14.89
CA GLU A 354 29.16 48.55 14.91
C GLU A 354 29.05 47.16 14.27
N LEU A 355 29.60 47.03 13.06
CA LEU A 355 29.62 45.78 12.31
C LEU A 355 31.02 45.15 12.41
N SER A 356 31.12 43.96 12.98
CA SER A 356 32.40 43.26 13.20
C SER A 356 32.36 41.82 12.78
N VAL A 357 33.51 41.29 12.28
CA VAL A 357 33.69 39.90 11.92
C VAL A 357 34.87 39.32 12.69
N SER A 358 34.64 38.18 13.32
CA SER A 358 35.69 37.36 13.92
C SER A 358 35.77 36.01 13.23
N SER A 359 36.94 35.58 12.89
CA SER A 359 37.14 34.27 12.26
C SER A 359 38.24 33.46 12.97
N SER A 360 38.07 32.15 13.03
CA SER A 360 39.12 31.22 13.45
C SER A 360 40.30 31.37 12.50
N LYS A 361 41.53 31.46 13.07
CA LYS A 361 42.79 31.64 12.29
C LYS A 361 43.13 30.43 11.40
N THR A 362 42.42 29.34 11.46
CA THR A 362 42.70 28.13 10.68
C THR A 362 42.02 28.26 9.31
N ALA A 363 42.79 28.31 8.25
CA ALA A 363 42.28 28.31 6.87
C ALA A 363 41.49 27.03 6.63
N LEU A 364 40.18 27.16 6.40
CA LEU A 364 39.29 26.07 6.04
C LEU A 364 39.05 26.12 4.55
N THR A 365 39.27 25.01 3.87
CA THR A 365 38.85 24.80 2.47
C THR A 365 37.82 23.71 2.44
N MET A 366 36.68 23.94 1.79
CA MET A 366 35.60 22.98 1.66
C MET A 366 34.86 23.16 0.33
N ASP A 367 34.06 22.18 -0.05
CA ASP A 367 33.19 22.25 -1.21
C ASP A 367 31.85 22.89 -0.84
N PHE A 368 31.58 24.06 -1.41
CA PHE A 368 30.34 24.79 -1.19
C PHE A 368 29.94 25.64 -2.39
N ASP A 369 28.69 26.05 -2.46
CA ASP A 369 28.20 27.01 -3.47
C ASP A 369 28.42 28.45 -2.95
N GLN A 370 29.39 29.12 -3.55
CA GLN A 370 29.77 30.49 -3.15
C GLN A 370 28.60 31.48 -3.28
N THR A 371 27.82 31.36 -4.36
CA THR A 371 26.67 32.25 -4.59
C THR A 371 25.60 32.05 -3.54
N ARG A 372 25.30 30.82 -3.20
CA ARG A 372 24.29 30.50 -2.20
C ARG A 372 24.76 30.79 -0.78
N LEU A 373 26.03 30.56 -0.46
CA LEU A 373 26.57 30.97 0.83
C LEU A 373 26.54 32.50 0.97
N ARG A 374 26.93 33.26 -0.06
CA ARG A 374 26.83 34.74 -0.08
C ARG A 374 25.36 35.15 0.17
N GLN A 375 24.38 34.52 -0.45
CA GLN A 375 22.97 34.83 -0.27
C GLN A 375 22.50 34.57 1.16
N ILE A 376 22.92 33.44 1.79
CA ILE A 376 22.65 33.14 3.19
C ILE A 376 23.13 34.29 4.07
N ILE A 377 24.38 34.70 3.93
CA ILE A 377 25.00 35.76 4.75
C ILE A 377 24.33 37.12 4.50
N THR A 378 24.09 37.48 3.25
CA THR A 378 23.40 38.74 2.86
C THR A 378 22.03 38.81 3.56
N ASN A 379 21.21 37.76 3.47
CA ASN A 379 19.88 37.74 4.10
C ASN A 379 19.94 37.87 5.61
N LEU A 380 20.88 37.19 6.27
CA LEU A 380 21.02 37.27 7.72
C LEU A 380 21.54 38.64 8.18
N VAL A 381 22.55 39.20 7.50
CA VAL A 381 23.09 40.50 7.83
C VAL A 381 22.07 41.63 7.56
N GLU A 382 21.33 41.53 6.46
CA GLU A 382 20.26 42.47 6.14
C GLU A 382 19.14 42.45 7.20
N ASN A 383 18.76 41.23 7.64
CA ASN A 383 17.80 41.06 8.73
C ASN A 383 18.34 41.69 10.04
N ALA A 384 19.60 41.46 10.39
CA ALA A 384 20.25 42.03 11.55
C ALA A 384 20.27 43.55 11.48
N LEU A 385 20.70 44.13 10.35
CA LEU A 385 20.70 45.57 10.14
C LEU A 385 19.31 46.20 10.26
N THR A 386 18.30 45.55 9.68
CA THR A 386 16.92 46.09 9.72
C THR A 386 16.37 46.14 11.13
N ASN A 387 16.68 45.14 11.95
CA ASN A 387 16.12 45.02 13.30
C ASN A 387 17.00 45.62 14.42
N THR A 388 18.22 46.05 14.08
CA THR A 388 19.12 46.71 15.04
C THR A 388 18.87 48.22 15.02
N PRO A 389 18.65 48.86 16.18
CA PRO A 389 18.55 50.29 16.26
C PRO A 389 19.89 50.96 15.98
N ASN A 390 19.86 52.29 15.66
CA ASN A 390 21.09 53.07 15.53
C ASN A 390 21.93 52.97 16.81
N HIS A 391 23.25 52.98 16.64
CA HIS A 391 24.27 52.77 17.70
C HIS A 391 24.27 51.33 18.28
N GLY A 392 23.60 50.37 17.62
CA GLY A 392 23.64 48.95 18.01
C GLY A 392 24.89 48.25 17.50
N THR A 393 24.96 46.95 17.75
CA THR A 393 26.12 46.10 17.34
C THR A 393 25.63 44.91 16.57
N ILE A 394 26.41 44.52 15.56
CA ILE A 394 26.24 43.27 14.80
C ILE A 394 27.59 42.56 14.75
N HIS A 395 27.64 41.35 15.29
CA HIS A 395 28.85 40.54 15.32
C HIS A 395 28.67 39.24 14.56
N ILE A 396 29.58 38.99 13.61
CA ILE A 396 29.65 37.75 12.85
C ILE A 396 30.82 36.95 13.41
N ASP A 397 30.57 35.76 13.92
CA ASP A 397 31.57 34.84 14.44
C ASP A 397 31.64 33.57 13.59
N ILE A 398 32.81 33.29 13.06
CA ILE A 398 33.07 32.15 12.17
C ILE A 398 33.98 31.17 12.86
N ARG A 399 33.45 30.00 13.22
CA ARG A 399 34.20 28.93 13.87
C ARG A 399 34.15 27.67 13.04
N ASN A 400 35.29 27.05 12.88
CA ASN A 400 35.39 25.72 12.29
C ASN A 400 35.68 24.68 13.39
N SER A 401 34.95 23.56 13.35
CA SER A 401 35.27 22.35 14.08
C SER A 401 35.79 21.29 13.12
N ALA A 402 36.07 20.09 13.59
CA ALA A 402 36.46 18.97 12.72
C ALA A 402 35.33 18.52 11.76
N GLU A 403 34.09 18.77 12.10
CA GLU A 403 32.91 18.28 11.39
C GLU A 403 32.11 19.40 10.71
N ASP A 404 32.06 20.62 11.30
CA ASP A 404 31.18 21.68 10.86
C ASP A 404 31.90 23.05 10.80
N LEU A 405 31.50 23.85 9.81
CA LEU A 405 31.67 25.29 9.80
C LEU A 405 30.45 25.94 10.45
N LYS A 406 30.63 26.64 11.56
CA LYS A 406 29.58 27.38 12.26
C LYS A 406 29.73 28.88 11.99
N ILE A 407 28.66 29.52 11.57
CA ILE A 407 28.59 30.94 11.30
C ILE A 407 27.48 31.51 12.18
N SER A 408 27.83 32.27 13.20
CA SER A 408 26.88 32.90 14.10
C SER A 408 26.79 34.40 13.83
N ILE A 409 25.62 34.91 13.57
CA ILE A 409 25.35 36.32 13.37
C ILE A 409 24.49 36.80 14.55
N THR A 410 25.09 37.67 15.38
CA THR A 410 24.47 38.18 16.59
C THR A 410 24.20 39.68 16.44
N ASP A 411 22.99 40.10 16.66
CA ASP A 411 22.58 41.50 16.68
C ASP A 411 22.12 41.93 18.08
N SER A 412 22.22 43.23 18.39
CA SER A 412 21.69 43.83 19.61
C SER A 412 20.32 44.49 19.37
N GLY A 413 19.54 43.90 18.46
CA GLY A 413 18.25 44.43 18.01
C GLY A 413 17.10 44.22 19.00
N VAL A 414 15.88 44.39 18.48
CA VAL A 414 14.65 44.26 19.26
C VAL A 414 14.36 42.87 19.78
N GLY A 415 15.03 41.86 19.25
CA GLY A 415 14.80 40.45 19.57
C GLY A 415 13.45 39.92 19.12
N ILE A 416 13.23 38.63 19.34
CA ILE A 416 12.06 37.88 18.89
C ILE A 416 11.39 37.23 20.11
N SER A 417 10.08 37.37 20.24
CA SER A 417 9.34 36.70 21.31
C SER A 417 9.31 35.19 21.11
N LYS A 418 9.24 34.44 22.21
CA LYS A 418 9.19 32.94 22.18
C LYS A 418 8.04 32.39 21.34
N GLU A 419 6.92 33.13 21.26
CA GLU A 419 5.74 32.74 20.49
C GLU A 419 5.99 32.79 18.97
N ASN A 420 6.85 33.71 18.53
CA ASN A 420 7.15 33.93 17.12
C ASN A 420 8.30 33.06 16.61
N LEU A 421 9.23 32.64 17.49
CA LEU A 421 10.41 31.82 17.10
C LEU A 421 10.09 30.60 16.23
N PRO A 422 9.04 29.81 16.48
CA PRO A 422 8.73 28.65 15.65
C PRO A 422 8.34 29.02 14.21
N ARG A 423 7.91 30.26 13.97
CA ARG A 423 7.33 30.71 12.70
C ARG A 423 8.21 31.61 11.87
N ILE A 424 9.34 32.08 12.37
CA ILE A 424 10.19 33.05 11.64
C ILE A 424 10.77 32.52 10.33
N PHE A 425 10.76 31.18 10.16
CA PHE A 425 11.18 30.51 8.92
C PHE A 425 10.01 30.20 7.96
N ASP A 426 8.77 30.54 8.36
CA ASP A 426 7.60 30.39 7.50
C ASP A 426 7.65 31.44 6.38
N GLN A 427 7.17 31.07 5.20
CA GLN A 427 7.14 31.97 4.03
C GLN A 427 6.20 33.18 4.32
N PHE A 428 6.64 34.37 3.98
CA PHE A 428 5.93 35.65 4.18
C PHE A 428 5.59 35.98 5.65
N TYR A 429 6.16 35.24 6.61
CA TYR A 429 5.92 35.52 8.02
C TYR A 429 6.72 36.76 8.47
N ARG A 430 6.03 37.65 9.17
CA ARG A 430 6.60 38.87 9.80
C ARG A 430 6.04 39.02 11.21
N VAL A 431 6.90 39.38 12.16
CA VAL A 431 6.51 39.53 13.59
C VAL A 431 5.55 40.69 13.78
N ASP A 432 5.73 41.80 13.05
CA ASP A 432 4.84 42.97 13.10
C ASP A 432 4.13 43.14 11.77
N GLY A 433 2.83 42.83 11.70
CA GLY A 433 1.96 43.08 10.57
C GLY A 433 1.70 44.56 10.27
N SER A 434 2.40 45.51 10.95
CA SER A 434 2.13 46.91 10.84
C SER A 434 3.37 47.78 10.50
N ARG A 435 3.30 48.42 9.37
CA ARG A 435 3.82 49.81 9.15
C ARG A 435 5.26 50.05 8.75
N SER A 436 5.96 49.15 8.09
CA SER A 436 7.07 49.65 7.27
C SER A 436 7.17 48.93 5.91
N THR A 437 6.24 49.27 5.04
CA THR A 437 6.30 48.86 3.61
C THR A 437 7.50 49.47 2.88
N ILE A 438 8.23 50.40 3.49
CA ILE A 438 9.31 51.12 2.84
C ILE A 438 10.70 50.51 3.11
N THR A 439 10.86 49.70 4.20
CA THR A 439 12.19 49.21 4.57
C THR A 439 12.21 47.71 4.99
N GLY A 440 11.09 47.01 4.96
CA GLY A 440 11.01 45.61 5.36
C GLY A 440 10.86 44.67 4.18
N GLY A 441 11.73 43.66 4.09
CA GLY A 441 11.65 42.62 3.07
C GLY A 441 10.36 41.81 3.12
N ALA A 442 10.06 41.08 2.06
CA ALA A 442 8.84 40.28 1.83
C ALA A 442 8.63 39.11 2.80
N GLY A 443 9.46 38.94 3.84
CA GLY A 443 9.37 37.78 4.75
C GLY A 443 9.85 36.46 4.14
N LEU A 444 10.62 36.51 3.05
CA LEU A 444 11.17 35.33 2.38
C LEU A 444 12.62 35.04 2.76
N GLY A 445 13.38 36.04 3.22
CA GLY A 445 14.82 35.94 3.44
C GLY A 445 15.22 34.80 4.40
N LEU A 446 14.55 34.68 5.56
CA LEU A 446 14.85 33.61 6.53
C LEU A 446 14.44 32.23 6.01
N THR A 447 13.35 32.11 5.30
CA THR A 447 12.94 30.85 4.64
C THR A 447 14.00 30.41 3.61
N ILE A 448 14.50 31.35 2.82
CA ILE A 448 15.58 31.08 1.84
C ILE A 448 16.86 30.64 2.54
N VAL A 449 17.25 31.33 3.62
CA VAL A 449 18.39 30.92 4.44
C VAL A 449 18.25 29.48 4.89
N LYS A 450 17.10 29.08 5.42
CA LYS A 450 16.83 27.72 5.85
C LYS A 450 16.95 26.74 4.67
N LYS A 451 16.27 26.99 3.56
CA LYS A 451 16.32 26.12 2.37
C LYS A 451 17.72 25.96 1.79
N LEU A 452 18.47 27.07 1.66
CA LEU A 452 19.84 27.03 1.16
C LEU A 452 20.81 26.31 2.12
N THR A 453 20.61 26.46 3.42
CA THR A 453 21.36 25.73 4.45
C THR A 453 21.08 24.25 4.40
N GLU A 454 19.81 23.85 4.35
CA GLU A 454 19.36 22.45 4.17
C GLU A 454 19.92 21.83 2.88
N ALA A 455 19.96 22.59 1.77
CA ALA A 455 20.55 22.13 0.51
C ALA A 455 22.07 21.86 0.63
N HIS A 456 22.75 22.59 1.52
CA HIS A 456 24.16 22.31 1.86
C HIS A 456 24.32 21.15 2.85
N ASN A 457 23.24 20.45 3.22
CA ASN A 457 23.17 19.44 4.29
C ASN A 457 23.48 20.00 5.69
N GLY A 458 23.29 21.31 5.86
CA GLY A 458 23.50 22.02 7.12
C GLY A 458 22.21 22.22 7.92
N SER A 459 22.34 22.92 9.04
CA SER A 459 21.24 23.34 9.90
C SER A 459 21.34 24.81 10.26
N ILE A 460 20.21 25.45 10.53
CA ILE A 460 20.11 26.80 11.08
C ILE A 460 19.35 26.77 12.40
N ASP A 461 19.95 27.41 13.40
CA ASP A 461 19.36 27.59 14.71
C ASP A 461 19.19 29.08 15.04
N VAL A 462 18.26 29.41 15.94
CA VAL A 462 18.01 30.78 16.40
C VAL A 462 17.92 30.82 17.93
N SER A 463 18.57 31.79 18.53
CA SER A 463 18.43 32.12 19.93
C SER A 463 18.11 33.61 20.03
N SER A 464 17.01 33.96 20.65
CA SER A 464 16.59 35.37 20.79
C SER A 464 15.78 35.59 22.07
N GLU A 465 15.94 36.77 22.63
CA GLU A 465 15.12 37.26 23.74
C GLU A 465 14.68 38.70 23.41
N LEU A 466 13.42 38.98 23.67
CA LEU A 466 12.85 40.31 23.37
C LEU A 466 13.61 41.42 24.11
N GLY A 467 14.12 42.40 23.34
CA GLY A 467 14.92 43.51 23.87
C GLY A 467 16.40 43.20 24.12
N GLN A 468 16.86 41.97 23.84
CA GLN A 468 18.26 41.53 24.01
C GLN A 468 18.98 41.26 22.68
N GLY A 469 18.22 41.24 21.58
CA GLY A 469 18.73 40.90 20.25
C GLY A 469 18.54 39.46 19.82
N THR A 470 19.16 39.10 18.72
CA THR A 470 19.01 37.78 18.12
C THR A 470 20.35 37.21 17.66
N THR A 471 20.51 35.92 17.83
CA THR A 471 21.65 35.13 17.25
C THR A 471 21.12 34.08 16.32
N PHE A 472 21.46 34.15 15.04
CA PHE A 472 21.28 33.09 14.08
C PHE A 472 22.59 32.31 13.93
N THR A 473 22.53 30.99 14.00
CA THR A 473 23.69 30.11 13.83
C THR A 473 23.45 29.14 12.67
N VAL A 474 24.21 29.29 11.62
CA VAL A 474 24.26 28.37 10.48
C VAL A 474 25.40 27.39 10.67
N SER A 475 25.11 26.10 10.58
CA SER A 475 26.08 25.02 10.65
C SER A 475 26.12 24.31 9.31
N LEU A 476 27.29 24.30 8.63
CA LEU A 476 27.51 23.63 7.36
C LEU A 476 28.49 22.49 7.55
N PRO A 477 28.20 21.25 7.14
CA PRO A 477 29.12 20.13 7.29
C PRO A 477 30.35 20.33 6.40
N ILE A 478 31.52 20.14 6.99
CA ILE A 478 32.78 20.06 6.27
C ILE A 478 32.85 18.65 5.73
N GLY A 479 32.38 18.44 4.47
CA GLY A 479 32.43 17.13 3.86
C GLY A 479 33.87 16.60 3.87
N ASN A 480 34.07 15.43 4.41
CA ASN A 480 35.34 14.73 4.20
C ASN A 480 35.48 14.44 2.70
N SER A 481 36.42 15.14 2.06
CA SER A 481 36.87 14.90 0.69
C SER A 481 37.46 13.51 0.56
#